data_a4c3ba0cf3b10053d63fa6184d33f8c7
#
_entry.id   a4c3ba0cf3b10053d63fa6184d33f8c7
#
_cell.length_a   1.000
_cell.length_b   1.000
_cell.length_c   1.000
_cell.angle_alpha   90.00
_cell.angle_beta   90.00
_cell.angle_gamma   90.00
#
_symmetry.space_group_name_H-M   'P 1'
#
loop_
_entity.id
_entity.type
_entity.pdbx_description
1 polymer ?
#
loop_
_entity_poly.entity_id
_entity_poly.type
_entity_poly.pdbx_seq_one_letter_code
_entity_poly.pdbx_strand_id
1 'polypeptide(L)'
;MNRTMARAQAMKLVYEWEMGGNGGEETRFDLLGVQPGEEESDYMEALFEGVIRNIEGIDQQIARCAHGWSIERINRVDLAVLRVAVYELAYCKLPAAATIAASLEVADKYSTEKSVAFINGVLGTIARGEKA
;
A
#
# COMPACT_ATOMS: atom_id res chain seq x y z
N MET A 1 -14.72 -0.18 11.35
CA MET A 1 -13.76 -0.24 10.22
C MET A 1 -13.36 -1.69 10.00
N ASN A 2 -13.29 -2.15 8.75
CA ASN A 2 -12.86 -3.50 8.42
C ASN A 2 -11.43 -3.48 7.86
N ARG A 3 -10.88 -4.66 7.53
CA ARG A 3 -9.51 -4.76 7.02
C ARG A 3 -9.28 -3.99 5.73
N THR A 4 -10.24 -4.01 4.81
CA THR A 4 -10.11 -3.24 3.56
C THR A 4 -10.05 -1.75 3.85
N MET A 5 -10.88 -1.27 4.78
CA MET A 5 -10.82 0.13 5.19
C MET A 5 -9.51 0.46 5.91
N ALA A 6 -9.02 -0.44 6.75
CA ALA A 6 -7.74 -0.25 7.42
C ALA A 6 -6.59 -0.15 6.40
N ARG A 7 -6.64 -0.96 5.35
CA ARG A 7 -5.65 -0.88 4.25
C ARG A 7 -5.73 0.46 3.52
N ALA A 8 -6.95 0.92 3.23
CA ALA A 8 -7.14 2.22 2.57
C ALA A 8 -6.60 3.35 3.42
N GLN A 9 -6.82 3.29 4.74
CA GLN A 9 -6.31 4.32 5.64
C GLN A 9 -4.79 4.26 5.76
N ALA A 10 -4.21 3.07 5.80
CA ALA A 10 -2.76 2.91 5.79
C ALA A 10 -2.16 3.48 4.50
N MET A 11 -2.81 3.24 3.36
CA MET A 11 -2.39 3.80 2.08
C MET A 11 -2.36 5.33 2.13
N LYS A 12 -3.38 5.95 2.73
CA LYS A 12 -3.42 7.41 2.87
C LYS A 12 -2.27 7.93 3.72
N LEU A 13 -1.92 7.24 4.80
CA LEU A 13 -0.78 7.61 5.62
C LEU A 13 0.54 7.47 4.86
N VAL A 14 0.70 6.41 4.09
CA VAL A 14 1.89 6.20 3.26
C VAL A 14 1.99 7.28 2.19
N TYR A 15 0.86 7.62 1.56
CA TYR A 15 0.81 8.71 0.60
C TYR A 15 1.25 10.04 1.23
N GLU A 16 0.70 10.36 2.39
CA GLU A 16 1.06 11.60 3.08
C GLU A 16 2.54 11.63 3.44
N TRP A 17 3.07 10.50 3.92
CA TRP A 17 4.49 10.39 4.23
C TRP A 17 5.36 10.68 2.99
N GLU A 18 4.98 10.12 1.83
CA GLU A 18 5.69 10.35 0.58
C GLU A 18 5.66 11.82 0.18
N MET A 19 4.56 12.51 0.47
CA MET A 19 4.38 13.91 0.12
C MET A 19 5.00 14.88 1.15
N GLY A 20 5.75 14.35 2.12
CA GLY A 20 6.46 15.16 3.10
C GLY A 20 5.81 15.28 4.46
N GLY A 21 4.66 14.64 4.66
CA GLY A 21 4.01 14.58 5.97
C GLY A 21 4.67 13.54 6.87
N ASN A 22 4.29 13.52 8.13
CA ASN A 22 4.90 12.60 9.11
C ASN A 22 3.99 11.45 9.54
N GLY A 23 2.71 11.46 9.13
CA GLY A 23 1.78 10.42 9.50
C GLY A 23 1.47 10.36 11.00
N GLY A 24 1.63 11.49 11.70
CA GLY A 24 1.45 11.55 13.14
C GLY A 24 0.01 11.36 13.59
N GLU A 25 -0.20 11.33 14.91
CA GLU A 25 -1.51 11.12 15.51
C GLU A 25 -2.55 12.14 15.07
N GLU A 26 -2.15 13.38 14.94
CA GLU A 26 -3.04 14.44 14.51
C GLU A 26 -3.58 14.17 13.10
N THR A 27 -2.71 13.76 12.20
CA THR A 27 -3.10 13.39 10.86
C THR A 27 -4.06 12.20 10.87
N ARG A 28 -3.77 11.19 11.66
CA ARG A 28 -4.64 10.01 11.78
C ARG A 28 -6.02 10.40 12.27
N PHE A 29 -6.09 11.24 13.30
CA PHE A 29 -7.35 11.68 13.86
C PHE A 29 -8.13 12.57 12.88
N ASP A 30 -7.47 13.60 12.34
CA ASP A 30 -8.14 14.60 11.52
C ASP A 30 -8.58 14.03 10.16
N LEU A 31 -7.73 13.24 9.51
CA LEU A 31 -8.03 12.72 8.18
C LEU A 31 -8.85 11.44 8.22
N LEU A 32 -8.70 10.62 9.24
CA LEU A 32 -9.23 9.27 9.25
C LEU A 32 -10.32 9.05 10.29
N GLY A 33 -10.41 9.93 11.29
CA GLY A 33 -11.38 9.76 12.38
C GLY A 33 -11.14 8.51 13.21
N VAL A 34 -9.89 8.03 13.23
CA VAL A 34 -9.54 6.76 13.88
C VAL A 34 -9.12 6.99 15.32
N GLN A 35 -9.70 6.21 16.23
CA GLN A 35 -9.38 6.30 17.65
C GLN A 35 -8.28 5.29 18.00
N PRO A 36 -7.30 5.68 18.84
CA PRO A 36 -6.28 4.75 19.31
C PRO A 36 -6.91 3.56 20.03
N GLY A 37 -6.34 2.37 19.84
CA GLY A 37 -6.77 1.18 20.55
C GLY A 37 -7.87 0.37 19.88
N GLU A 38 -8.45 0.83 18.79
CA GLU A 38 -9.37 0.02 17.99
C GLU A 38 -8.57 -1.03 17.22
N GLU A 39 -9.13 -2.21 17.05
CA GLU A 39 -8.44 -3.31 16.37
C GLU A 39 -7.98 -2.94 14.96
N GLU A 40 -8.86 -2.33 14.16
CA GLU A 40 -8.49 -1.92 12.80
C GLU A 40 -7.54 -0.73 12.79
N SER A 41 -7.59 0.10 13.81
CA SER A 41 -6.63 1.18 14.00
C SER A 41 -5.23 0.61 14.23
N ASP A 42 -5.13 -0.44 15.05
CA ASP A 42 -3.85 -1.10 15.30
C ASP A 42 -3.31 -1.76 14.04
N TYR A 43 -4.19 -2.37 13.25
CA TYR A 43 -3.80 -2.97 11.97
C TYR A 43 -3.30 -1.91 11.00
N MET A 44 -4.02 -0.79 10.88
CA MET A 44 -3.61 0.34 10.06
C MET A 44 -2.23 0.85 10.43
N GLU A 45 -1.98 1.04 11.73
CA GLU A 45 -0.69 1.52 12.21
C GLU A 45 0.42 0.51 11.95
N ALA A 46 0.15 -0.77 12.16
CA ALA A 46 1.13 -1.82 11.89
C ALA A 46 1.52 -1.84 10.42
N LEU A 47 0.55 -1.68 9.51
CA LEU A 47 0.82 -1.59 8.09
C LEU A 47 1.69 -0.38 7.76
N PHE A 48 1.32 0.79 8.26
CA PHE A 48 2.07 2.02 7.99
C PHE A 48 3.51 1.91 8.49
N GLU A 49 3.68 1.51 9.75
CA GLU A 49 5.01 1.38 10.33
C GLU A 49 5.85 0.32 9.63
N GLY A 50 5.23 -0.80 9.26
CA GLY A 50 5.91 -1.86 8.53
C GLY A 50 6.38 -1.41 7.16
N VAL A 51 5.56 -0.65 6.44
CA VAL A 51 5.93 -0.09 5.15
C VAL A 51 7.13 0.84 5.29
N ILE A 52 7.07 1.77 6.24
CA ILE A 52 8.15 2.75 6.41
C ILE A 52 9.45 2.05 6.81
N ARG A 53 9.36 1.10 7.72
CA ARG A 53 10.55 0.35 8.18
C ARG A 53 11.21 -0.43 7.06
N ASN A 54 10.43 -0.92 6.10
CA ASN A 54 10.92 -1.77 5.02
C ASN A 54 10.89 -1.08 3.65
N ILE A 55 10.86 0.24 3.64
CA ILE A 55 10.61 1.01 2.41
C ILE A 55 11.61 0.71 1.30
N GLU A 56 12.89 0.53 1.63
CA GLU A 56 13.90 0.26 0.60
C GLU A 56 13.67 -1.08 -0.08
N GLY A 57 13.42 -2.12 0.70
CA GLY A 57 13.15 -3.46 0.15
C GLY A 57 11.85 -3.51 -0.64
N ILE A 58 10.83 -2.83 -0.15
CA ILE A 58 9.55 -2.74 -0.83
C ILE A 58 9.72 -2.06 -2.19
N ASP A 59 10.37 -0.90 -2.22
CA ASP A 59 10.57 -0.14 -3.45
C ASP A 59 11.46 -0.89 -4.45
N GLN A 60 12.43 -1.65 -3.98
CA GLN A 60 13.23 -2.50 -4.85
C GLN A 60 12.36 -3.55 -5.56
N GLN A 61 11.46 -4.19 -4.84
CA GLN A 61 10.55 -5.17 -5.45
C GLN A 61 9.63 -4.52 -6.46
N ILE A 62 9.07 -3.36 -6.14
CA ILE A 62 8.21 -2.63 -7.06
C ILE A 62 9.00 -2.27 -8.33
N ALA A 63 10.19 -1.73 -8.17
CA ALA A 63 11.02 -1.33 -9.32
C ALA A 63 11.35 -2.50 -10.24
N ARG A 64 11.63 -3.68 -9.68
CA ARG A 64 11.92 -4.87 -10.47
C ARG A 64 10.72 -5.39 -11.25
N CYS A 65 9.51 -5.18 -10.72
CA CYS A 65 8.30 -5.75 -11.28
C CYS A 65 7.45 -4.75 -12.06
N ALA A 66 7.75 -3.47 -11.96
CA ALA A 66 7.03 -2.42 -12.69
C ALA A 66 7.76 -2.11 -13.99
N HIS A 67 7.68 -3.04 -14.93
CA HIS A 67 8.43 -2.98 -16.18
C HIS A 67 8.29 -1.63 -16.89
N GLY A 68 9.42 -0.99 -17.15
CA GLY A 68 9.45 0.29 -17.83
C GLY A 68 9.12 1.50 -16.98
N TRP A 69 8.84 1.32 -15.69
CA TRP A 69 8.48 2.41 -14.79
C TRP A 69 9.44 2.50 -13.62
N SER A 70 10.07 3.66 -13.45
CA SER A 70 10.86 3.93 -12.24
C SER A 70 9.91 4.38 -11.13
N ILE A 71 10.36 4.25 -9.90
CA ILE A 71 9.58 4.67 -8.72
C ILE A 71 9.12 6.12 -8.86
N GLU A 72 9.98 7.00 -9.36
CA GLU A 72 9.68 8.42 -9.48
C GLU A 72 8.56 8.72 -10.48
N ARG A 73 8.34 7.82 -11.43
CA ARG A 73 7.31 7.99 -12.46
C ARG A 73 5.97 7.40 -12.11
N ILE A 74 5.92 6.54 -11.10
CA ILE A 74 4.67 5.93 -10.67
C ILE A 74 3.82 7.00 -9.98
N ASN A 75 2.54 7.07 -10.33
CA ASN A 75 1.60 7.96 -9.66
C ASN A 75 1.69 7.74 -8.15
N ARG A 76 1.68 8.81 -7.37
CA ARG A 76 1.89 8.74 -5.93
C ARG A 76 0.82 7.93 -5.20
N VAL A 77 -0.44 7.98 -5.66
CA VAL A 77 -1.52 7.16 -5.08
C VAL A 77 -1.25 5.68 -5.38
N ASP A 78 -0.92 5.37 -6.63
CA ASP A 78 -0.61 4.00 -7.05
C ASP A 78 0.58 3.44 -6.27
N LEU A 79 1.61 4.26 -6.08
CA LEU A 79 2.78 3.85 -5.31
C LEU A 79 2.41 3.54 -3.86
N ALA A 80 1.54 4.34 -3.25
CA ALA A 80 1.09 4.09 -1.88
C ALA A 80 0.32 2.77 -1.79
N VAL A 81 -0.57 2.49 -2.74
CA VAL A 81 -1.29 1.22 -2.80
C VAL A 81 -0.31 0.05 -2.95
N LEU A 82 0.63 0.18 -3.89
CA LEU A 82 1.64 -0.86 -4.12
C LEU A 82 2.49 -1.12 -2.87
N ARG A 83 2.92 -0.08 -2.19
CA ARG A 83 3.76 -0.22 -1.01
C ARG A 83 3.06 -1.00 0.10
N VAL A 84 1.79 -0.69 0.36
CA VAL A 84 1.02 -1.43 1.38
C VAL A 84 0.83 -2.88 0.96
N ALA A 85 0.44 -3.11 -0.30
CA ALA A 85 0.20 -4.46 -0.82
C ALA A 85 1.46 -5.31 -0.79
N VAL A 86 2.60 -4.76 -1.21
CA VAL A 86 3.88 -5.48 -1.19
C VAL A 86 4.28 -5.85 0.23
N TYR A 87 4.07 -4.92 1.17
CA TYR A 87 4.35 -5.23 2.56
C TYR A 87 3.53 -6.44 3.04
N GLU A 88 2.24 -6.46 2.74
CA GLU A 88 1.38 -7.58 3.12
C GLU A 88 1.78 -8.89 2.44
N LEU A 89 2.11 -8.85 1.16
CA LEU A 89 2.49 -10.04 0.40
C LEU A 89 3.85 -10.60 0.80
N ALA A 90 4.85 -9.73 0.88
CA ALA A 90 6.24 -10.18 1.03
C ALA A 90 6.67 -10.28 2.49
N TYR A 91 6.20 -9.39 3.34
CA TYR A 91 6.64 -9.33 4.74
C TYR A 91 5.64 -9.96 5.71
N CYS A 92 4.33 -9.87 5.42
CA CYS A 92 3.31 -10.52 6.23
C CYS A 92 2.92 -11.89 5.68
N LYS A 93 3.30 -12.18 4.45
CA LYS A 93 3.03 -13.45 3.76
C LYS A 93 1.55 -13.83 3.75
N LEU A 94 0.70 -12.84 3.54
CA LEU A 94 -0.74 -13.09 3.44
C LEU A 94 -1.08 -13.76 2.11
N PRO A 95 -2.24 -14.44 2.03
CA PRO A 95 -2.65 -15.10 0.78
C PRO A 95 -2.71 -14.11 -0.38
N ALA A 96 -2.01 -14.44 -1.47
CA ALA A 96 -1.82 -13.51 -2.59
C ALA A 96 -3.14 -13.09 -3.23
N ALA A 97 -4.01 -14.04 -3.57
CA ALA A 97 -5.24 -13.72 -4.28
C ALA A 97 -6.13 -12.75 -3.49
N ALA A 98 -6.31 -13.02 -2.20
CA ALA A 98 -7.15 -12.17 -1.34
C ALA A 98 -6.52 -10.78 -1.14
N THR A 99 -5.21 -10.74 -0.93
CA THR A 99 -4.49 -9.48 -0.71
C THR A 99 -4.52 -8.60 -1.96
N ILE A 100 -4.29 -9.20 -3.12
CA ILE A 100 -4.35 -8.46 -4.38
C ILE A 100 -5.76 -7.94 -4.63
N ALA A 101 -6.78 -8.78 -4.43
CA ALA A 101 -8.17 -8.35 -4.62
C ALA A 101 -8.52 -7.16 -3.73
N ALA A 102 -8.12 -7.20 -2.46
CA ALA A 102 -8.38 -6.10 -1.52
C ALA A 102 -7.64 -4.83 -1.93
N SER A 103 -6.41 -4.97 -2.43
CA SER A 103 -5.63 -3.83 -2.90
C SER A 103 -6.25 -3.19 -4.15
N LEU A 104 -6.79 -4.00 -5.05
CA LEU A 104 -7.47 -3.49 -6.23
C LEU A 104 -8.77 -2.78 -5.90
N GLU A 105 -9.48 -3.20 -4.85
CA GLU A 105 -10.65 -2.45 -4.36
C GLU A 105 -10.26 -1.05 -3.92
N VAL A 106 -9.13 -0.92 -3.22
CA VAL A 106 -8.63 0.39 -2.80
C VAL A 106 -8.24 1.21 -4.02
N ALA A 107 -7.52 0.62 -4.97
CA ALA A 107 -7.11 1.31 -6.18
C ALA A 107 -8.31 1.78 -7.02
N ASP A 108 -9.33 0.94 -7.13
CA ASP A 108 -10.54 1.27 -7.88
C ASP A 108 -11.25 2.49 -7.28
N LYS A 109 -11.23 2.60 -5.97
CA LYS A 109 -11.89 3.72 -5.27
C LYS A 109 -11.11 5.04 -5.41
N TYR A 110 -9.79 4.98 -5.39
CA TYR A 110 -8.96 6.18 -5.30
C TYR A 110 -8.12 6.48 -6.55
N SER A 111 -8.18 5.65 -7.58
CA SER A 111 -7.37 5.83 -8.77
C SER A 111 -8.17 5.51 -10.04
N THR A 112 -7.50 5.24 -11.14
CA THR A 112 -8.13 5.06 -12.47
C THR A 112 -8.14 3.59 -12.88
N GLU A 113 -8.90 3.26 -13.93
CA GLU A 113 -8.89 1.91 -14.49
C GLU A 113 -7.51 1.49 -14.97
N LYS A 114 -6.75 2.42 -15.55
CA LYS A 114 -5.38 2.17 -15.98
C LYS A 114 -4.49 1.84 -14.78
N SER A 115 -4.69 2.55 -13.68
CA SER A 115 -3.95 2.29 -12.44
C SER A 115 -4.28 0.92 -11.87
N VAL A 116 -5.56 0.54 -11.87
CA VAL A 116 -5.97 -0.79 -11.39
C VAL A 116 -5.27 -1.87 -12.18
N ALA A 117 -5.26 -1.76 -13.52
CA ALA A 117 -4.60 -2.73 -14.38
C ALA A 117 -3.09 -2.78 -14.13
N PHE A 118 -2.46 -1.62 -13.99
CA PHE A 118 -1.02 -1.52 -13.71
C PHE A 118 -0.68 -2.18 -12.37
N ILE A 119 -1.42 -1.83 -11.32
CA ILE A 119 -1.19 -2.39 -9.98
C ILE A 119 -1.38 -3.90 -9.99
N ASN A 120 -2.44 -4.37 -10.65
CA ASN A 120 -2.68 -5.82 -10.75
C ASN A 120 -1.50 -6.53 -11.42
N GLY A 121 -0.95 -5.96 -12.49
CA GLY A 121 0.21 -6.54 -13.17
C GLY A 121 1.43 -6.62 -12.27
N VAL A 122 1.74 -5.53 -11.58
CA VAL A 122 2.88 -5.49 -10.67
C VAL A 122 2.72 -6.51 -9.53
N LEU A 123 1.56 -6.49 -8.87
CA LEU A 123 1.32 -7.39 -7.74
C LEU A 123 1.29 -8.85 -8.16
N GLY A 124 0.74 -9.14 -9.34
CA GLY A 124 0.74 -10.49 -9.87
C GLY A 124 2.16 -11.02 -10.10
N THR A 125 3.02 -10.18 -10.64
CA THR A 125 4.43 -10.54 -10.86
C THR A 125 5.14 -10.79 -9.53
N ILE A 126 4.93 -9.94 -8.55
CA ILE A 126 5.51 -10.12 -7.22
C ILE A 126 5.01 -11.41 -6.58
N ALA A 127 3.71 -11.67 -6.66
CA ALA A 127 3.11 -12.85 -6.04
C ALA A 127 3.61 -14.16 -6.64
N ARG A 128 3.95 -14.16 -7.94
CA ARG A 128 4.53 -15.33 -8.61
C ARG A 128 6.01 -15.52 -8.32
N GLY A 129 6.63 -14.55 -7.65
CA GLY A 129 8.06 -14.58 -7.38
C GLY A 129 8.90 -14.32 -8.62
N GLU A 130 8.32 -13.76 -9.68
CA GLU A 130 9.03 -13.46 -10.92
C GLU A 130 9.95 -12.26 -10.73
N LYS A 131 11.04 -12.25 -11.47
CA LYS A 131 11.97 -11.13 -11.50
C LYS A 131 11.93 -10.50 -12.89
N ALA A 132 11.97 -9.20 -12.91
CA ALA A 132 12.02 -8.47 -14.17
C ALA A 132 13.32 -8.73 -14.90
#